data_5740e41d33e6895d7e73296a8a3ab655
#
_entry.id   5740e41d33e6895d7e73296a8a3ab655
#
_cell.length_a   1.000
_cell.length_b   1.000
_cell.length_c   1.000
_cell.angle_alpha   90.00
_cell.angle_beta   90.00
_cell.angle_gamma   90.00
#
_symmetry.space_group_name_H-M   'P 1'
#
loop_
_entity.id
_entity.type
_entity.pdbx_description
1 polymer ?
#
loop_
_entity_poly.entity_id
_entity_poly.type
_entity_poly.pdbx_seq_one_letter_code
_entity_poly.pdbx_strand_id
1 'polypeptide(L)'
;MLVSYDGTRYYGWEHQPNQEMTIQGKLETVLSRMVGAPADKPVTVIGAGRTDAGVHARAMTANVLLDTDMTEQEIQEYMNRYLPEDISVNELKICADRFHSRFKAIGKTYCYTCWYDPRGAKPVFDRRYVTVLDRMPDLERMREAADILSGMHDFRSFCGNSHMKKSTVRVVDSIEIRQKGPYLRFVYHGNGFLQNMVRIMTGTLLEVGYGKRTAESMQELLEARDRKLAGPTAPAQGLCMMEVQY
;
A
#
# COMPACT_ATOMS: atom_id res chain seq x y z
N MET A 1 -16.73 -0.42 -4.23
CA MET A 1 -16.43 0.86 -3.56
C MET A 1 -14.95 1.19 -3.66
N LEU A 2 -14.65 2.49 -3.74
CA LEU A 2 -13.31 3.04 -3.73
C LEU A 2 -13.10 3.76 -2.39
N VAL A 3 -12.11 3.31 -1.61
CA VAL A 3 -11.91 3.74 -0.22
C VAL A 3 -10.58 4.46 -0.09
N SER A 4 -10.58 5.64 0.55
CA SER A 4 -9.37 6.33 1.02
C SER A 4 -9.27 6.28 2.54
N TYR A 5 -8.04 6.22 3.05
CA TYR A 5 -7.80 6.23 4.49
C TYR A 5 -6.40 6.73 4.88
N ASP A 6 -6.34 7.40 6.02
CA ASP A 6 -5.12 7.63 6.78
C ASP A 6 -4.86 6.42 7.68
N GLY A 7 -3.87 5.61 7.35
CA GLY A 7 -3.55 4.38 8.06
C GLY A 7 -2.86 4.57 9.42
N THR A 8 -2.52 5.81 9.83
CA THR A 8 -1.67 6.11 10.99
C THR A 8 -2.12 5.41 12.28
N ARG A 9 -3.44 5.35 12.52
CA ARG A 9 -4.01 4.76 13.75
C ARG A 9 -4.35 3.28 13.62
N TYR A 10 -4.20 2.68 12.41
CA TYR A 10 -4.71 1.35 12.11
C TYR A 10 -3.60 0.31 12.05
N TYR A 11 -3.93 -0.89 12.48
CA TYR A 11 -3.08 -2.08 12.37
C TYR A 11 -3.13 -2.72 10.98
N GLY A 12 -3.37 -1.88 9.96
CA GLY A 12 -3.45 -2.24 8.55
C GLY A 12 -4.88 -2.46 8.07
N TRP A 13 -4.97 -3.02 6.88
CA TRP A 13 -6.27 -3.28 6.24
C TRP A 13 -7.02 -4.44 6.90
N GLU A 14 -6.38 -5.61 7.00
CA GLU A 14 -7.06 -6.88 7.27
C GLU A 14 -7.53 -6.99 8.72
N HIS A 15 -8.76 -7.46 8.88
CA HIS A 15 -9.31 -7.83 10.18
C HIS A 15 -8.39 -8.87 10.87
N GLN A 16 -8.08 -8.64 12.13
CA GLN A 16 -7.23 -9.51 12.95
C GLN A 16 -7.98 -9.91 14.23
N PRO A 17 -7.83 -11.14 14.72
CA PRO A 17 -8.40 -11.54 16.00
C PRO A 17 -7.96 -10.57 17.12
N ASN A 18 -8.90 -10.13 17.95
CA ASN A 18 -8.67 -9.23 19.08
C ASN A 18 -8.12 -7.84 18.71
N GLN A 19 -8.27 -7.39 17.43
CA GLN A 19 -7.84 -6.09 16.97
C GLN A 19 -8.94 -5.38 16.18
N GLU A 20 -9.63 -4.44 16.85
CA GLU A 20 -10.73 -3.68 16.26
C GLU A 20 -10.27 -2.51 15.36
N MET A 21 -9.03 -2.08 15.52
CA MET A 21 -8.48 -0.92 14.80
C MET A 21 -7.86 -1.35 13.47
N THR A 22 -8.68 -1.94 12.57
CA THR A 22 -8.33 -2.26 11.19
C THR A 22 -9.30 -1.54 10.24
N ILE A 23 -8.84 -1.21 9.03
CA ILE A 23 -9.68 -0.52 8.03
C ILE A 23 -10.88 -1.41 7.66
N GLN A 24 -10.63 -2.68 7.36
CA GLN A 24 -11.67 -3.65 7.03
C GLN A 24 -12.71 -3.77 8.16
N GLY A 25 -12.25 -3.89 9.41
CA GLY A 25 -13.16 -3.99 10.57
C GLY A 25 -14.06 -2.77 10.74
N LYS A 26 -13.56 -1.54 10.47
CA LYS A 26 -14.40 -0.33 10.52
C LYS A 26 -15.46 -0.32 9.41
N LEU A 27 -15.08 -0.70 8.19
CA LEU A 27 -16.04 -0.82 7.07
C LEU A 27 -17.11 -1.88 7.37
N GLU A 28 -16.70 -3.06 7.83
CA GLU A 28 -17.61 -4.16 8.16
C GLU A 28 -18.59 -3.82 9.28
N THR A 29 -18.11 -3.12 10.33
CA THR A 29 -18.94 -2.66 11.44
C THR A 29 -20.04 -1.71 10.96
N VAL A 30 -19.68 -0.71 10.13
CA VAL A 30 -20.66 0.29 9.64
C VAL A 30 -21.66 -0.37 8.70
N LEU A 31 -21.20 -1.22 7.77
CA LEU A 31 -22.07 -1.94 6.83
C LEU A 31 -23.00 -2.93 7.54
N SER A 32 -22.48 -3.70 8.50
CA SER A 32 -23.30 -4.64 9.28
C SER A 32 -24.40 -3.93 10.05
N ARG A 33 -24.09 -2.77 10.65
CA ARG A 33 -25.08 -1.92 11.32
C ARG A 33 -26.14 -1.40 10.32
N MET A 34 -25.70 -0.98 9.14
CA MET A 34 -26.58 -0.42 8.10
C MET A 34 -27.67 -1.43 7.66
N VAL A 35 -27.28 -2.68 7.42
CA VAL A 35 -28.21 -3.73 6.97
C VAL A 35 -28.81 -4.56 8.11
N GLY A 36 -28.52 -4.23 9.37
CA GLY A 36 -29.01 -5.00 10.52
C GLY A 36 -28.47 -6.43 10.57
N ALA A 37 -27.24 -6.66 10.09
CA ALA A 37 -26.63 -7.99 10.07
C ALA A 37 -26.46 -8.53 11.51
N PRO A 38 -26.77 -9.83 11.77
CA PRO A 38 -26.60 -10.41 13.07
C PRO A 38 -25.12 -10.48 13.47
N ALA A 39 -24.82 -10.42 14.78
CA ALA A 39 -23.46 -10.36 15.29
C ALA A 39 -22.61 -11.62 14.95
N ASP A 40 -23.25 -12.76 14.81
CA ASP A 40 -22.62 -14.02 14.42
C ASP A 40 -22.40 -14.16 12.90
N LYS A 41 -22.98 -13.27 12.10
CA LYS A 41 -22.84 -13.25 10.64
C LYS A 41 -22.63 -11.81 10.13
N PRO A 42 -21.53 -11.15 10.46
CA PRO A 42 -21.27 -9.78 10.00
C PRO A 42 -21.05 -9.74 8.49
N VAL A 43 -21.26 -8.55 7.92
CA VAL A 43 -20.92 -8.27 6.52
C VAL A 43 -19.41 -8.43 6.33
N THR A 44 -19.01 -9.08 5.25
CA THR A 44 -17.58 -9.27 4.92
C THR A 44 -17.17 -8.38 3.74
N VAL A 45 -16.14 -7.59 3.94
CA VAL A 45 -15.54 -6.70 2.92
C VAL A 45 -14.26 -7.30 2.38
N ILE A 46 -14.12 -7.36 1.06
CA ILE A 46 -12.94 -7.89 0.39
C ILE A 46 -12.17 -6.73 -0.26
N GLY A 47 -10.96 -6.45 0.21
CA GLY A 47 -10.08 -5.45 -0.37
C GLY A 47 -9.21 -6.00 -1.51
N ALA A 48 -8.85 -5.13 -2.46
CA ALA A 48 -7.96 -5.47 -3.57
C ALA A 48 -6.56 -5.91 -3.10
N GLY A 49 -6.14 -5.47 -1.94
CA GLY A 49 -4.87 -5.83 -1.32
C GLY A 49 -4.91 -5.65 0.19
N ARG A 50 -3.81 -6.02 0.84
CA ARG A 50 -3.57 -5.79 2.25
C ARG A 50 -2.52 -4.70 2.37
N THR A 51 -2.83 -3.65 3.11
CA THR A 51 -1.82 -2.67 3.53
C THR A 51 -1.38 -2.99 4.95
N ASP A 52 -0.10 -2.78 5.23
CA ASP A 52 0.47 -2.98 6.56
C ASP A 52 0.00 -1.90 7.53
N ALA A 53 0.23 -2.10 8.83
CA ALA A 53 -0.04 -1.09 9.85
C ALA A 53 0.66 0.23 9.51
N GLY A 54 -0.06 1.35 9.62
CA GLY A 54 0.43 2.69 9.32
C GLY A 54 0.52 3.07 7.84
N VAL A 55 0.18 2.17 6.91
CA VAL A 55 0.16 2.44 5.46
C VAL A 55 -1.17 3.05 5.05
N HIS A 56 -1.12 4.07 4.17
CA HIS A 56 -2.28 4.81 3.70
C HIS A 56 -2.81 4.28 2.35
N ALA A 57 -4.00 4.72 1.97
CA ALA A 57 -4.52 4.55 0.62
C ALA A 57 -5.33 5.77 0.19
N ARG A 58 -5.19 6.14 -1.10
CA ARG A 58 -6.07 7.10 -1.78
C ARG A 58 -7.19 6.40 -2.53
N ALA A 59 -6.94 5.18 -3.01
CA ALA A 59 -7.89 4.45 -3.85
C ALA A 59 -7.76 2.93 -3.66
N MET A 60 -8.09 2.43 -2.46
CA MET A 60 -8.26 1.01 -2.23
C MET A 60 -9.61 0.58 -2.79
N THR A 61 -9.62 -0.29 -3.80
CA THR A 61 -10.87 -0.91 -4.25
C THR A 61 -11.26 -2.04 -3.31
N ALA A 62 -12.54 -2.05 -2.91
CA ALA A 62 -13.11 -3.14 -2.13
C ALA A 62 -14.49 -3.52 -2.66
N ASN A 63 -14.87 -4.79 -2.53
CA ASN A 63 -16.22 -5.25 -2.81
C ASN A 63 -16.85 -5.89 -1.58
N VAL A 64 -18.17 -5.86 -1.56
CA VAL A 64 -19.02 -6.42 -0.53
C VAL A 64 -20.32 -6.91 -1.19
N LEU A 65 -20.91 -7.97 -0.67
CA LEU A 65 -22.26 -8.40 -1.02
C LEU A 65 -23.20 -7.89 0.07
N LEU A 66 -24.21 -7.14 -0.33
CA LEU A 66 -25.26 -6.59 0.55
C LEU A 66 -26.63 -7.01 0.06
N ASP A 67 -27.52 -7.30 0.98
CA ASP A 67 -28.94 -7.48 0.74
C ASP A 67 -29.65 -6.22 1.28
N THR A 68 -30.02 -5.30 0.36
CA THR A 68 -30.60 -4.01 0.71
C THR A 68 -31.24 -3.36 -0.51
N ASP A 69 -32.31 -2.61 -0.28
CA ASP A 69 -32.99 -1.79 -1.30
C ASP A 69 -32.38 -0.38 -1.43
N MET A 70 -31.36 -0.05 -0.64
CA MET A 70 -30.70 1.26 -0.68
C MET A 70 -29.97 1.45 -2.01
N THR A 71 -30.02 2.67 -2.52
CA THR A 71 -29.25 3.10 -3.70
C THR A 71 -27.75 3.21 -3.37
N GLU A 72 -26.91 3.22 -4.40
CA GLU A 72 -25.46 3.44 -4.27
C GLU A 72 -25.15 4.73 -3.48
N GLN A 73 -25.89 5.80 -3.76
CA GLN A 73 -25.71 7.08 -3.09
C GLN A 73 -26.09 7.01 -1.61
N GLU A 74 -27.22 6.41 -1.26
CA GLU A 74 -27.66 6.25 0.12
C GLU A 74 -26.67 5.42 0.95
N ILE A 75 -26.13 4.33 0.38
CA ILE A 75 -25.10 3.52 1.02
C ILE A 75 -23.82 4.33 1.25
N GLN A 76 -23.37 5.06 0.23
CA GLN A 76 -22.16 5.91 0.33
C GLN A 76 -22.32 7.01 1.38
N GLU A 77 -23.46 7.69 1.41
CA GLU A 77 -23.78 8.73 2.40
C GLU A 77 -23.82 8.16 3.82
N TYR A 78 -24.49 6.99 4.00
CA TYR A 78 -24.53 6.31 5.28
C TYR A 78 -23.12 5.94 5.76
N MET A 79 -22.32 5.32 4.90
CA MET A 79 -20.94 4.95 5.24
C MET A 79 -20.13 6.16 5.66
N ASN A 80 -20.11 7.24 4.85
CA ASN A 80 -19.34 8.43 5.16
C ASN A 80 -19.83 9.20 6.40
N ARG A 81 -21.11 9.05 6.77
CA ARG A 81 -21.66 9.60 8.02
C ARG A 81 -21.16 8.88 9.26
N TYR A 82 -20.95 7.56 9.20
CA TYR A 82 -20.67 6.73 10.38
C TYR A 82 -19.23 6.19 10.42
N LEU A 83 -18.48 6.28 9.34
CA LEU A 83 -17.05 5.98 9.34
C LEU A 83 -16.28 7.04 10.14
N PRO A 84 -15.12 6.65 10.74
CA PRO A 84 -14.19 7.62 11.31
C PRO A 84 -13.73 8.63 10.26
N GLU A 85 -13.36 9.85 10.69
CA GLU A 85 -12.92 10.95 9.83
C GLU A 85 -11.72 10.63 8.91
N ASP A 86 -10.95 9.62 9.27
CA ASP A 86 -9.78 9.15 8.55
C ASP A 86 -10.04 7.96 7.60
N ILE A 87 -11.31 7.61 7.36
CA ILE A 87 -11.76 6.64 6.36
C ILE A 87 -12.92 7.23 5.56
N SER A 88 -12.83 7.21 4.22
CA SER A 88 -13.90 7.70 3.34
C SER A 88 -14.15 6.74 2.18
N VAL A 89 -15.41 6.54 1.83
CA VAL A 89 -15.85 5.91 0.59
C VAL A 89 -16.03 7.00 -0.45
N ASN A 90 -15.10 7.11 -1.39
CA ASN A 90 -15.08 8.17 -2.39
C ASN A 90 -16.03 7.88 -3.56
N GLU A 91 -16.23 6.60 -3.86
CA GLU A 91 -17.08 6.12 -4.93
C GLU A 91 -17.66 4.75 -4.57
N LEU A 92 -18.93 4.54 -4.90
CA LEU A 92 -19.60 3.26 -4.75
C LEU A 92 -20.39 2.96 -6.03
N LYS A 93 -20.25 1.74 -6.53
CA LYS A 93 -20.96 1.25 -7.73
C LYS A 93 -21.41 -0.18 -7.54
N ILE A 94 -22.58 -0.50 -8.05
CA ILE A 94 -23.03 -1.87 -8.23
C ILE A 94 -22.19 -2.52 -9.32
N CYS A 95 -21.77 -3.75 -9.12
CA CYS A 95 -20.96 -4.51 -10.07
C CYS A 95 -21.54 -5.92 -10.23
N ALA A 96 -21.04 -6.66 -11.22
CA ALA A 96 -21.44 -8.04 -11.43
C ALA A 96 -21.06 -8.91 -10.22
N ASP A 97 -21.90 -9.89 -9.86
CA ASP A 97 -21.71 -10.78 -8.69
C ASP A 97 -20.38 -11.53 -8.70
N ARG A 98 -19.84 -11.83 -9.87
CA ARG A 98 -18.52 -12.48 -10.05
C ARG A 98 -17.33 -11.53 -9.89
N PHE A 99 -17.57 -10.23 -9.65
CA PHE A 99 -16.47 -9.28 -9.41
C PHE A 99 -15.78 -9.59 -8.08
N HIS A 100 -14.47 -9.60 -8.09
CA HIS A 100 -13.66 -9.82 -6.91
C HIS A 100 -12.49 -8.85 -6.93
N SER A 101 -12.50 -7.87 -6.03
CA SER A 101 -11.53 -6.77 -5.99
C SER A 101 -10.06 -7.23 -5.96
N ARG A 102 -9.78 -8.38 -5.34
CA ARG A 102 -8.41 -8.90 -5.23
C ARG A 102 -7.96 -9.70 -6.46
N PHE A 103 -8.84 -10.60 -6.96
CA PHE A 103 -8.43 -11.56 -7.99
C PHE A 103 -8.62 -11.04 -9.42
N LYS A 104 -9.39 -9.97 -9.58
CA LYS A 104 -9.59 -9.31 -10.89
C LYS A 104 -8.66 -8.13 -11.11
N ALA A 105 -7.91 -7.71 -10.09
CA ALA A 105 -6.94 -6.64 -10.23
C ALA A 105 -5.78 -7.08 -11.16
N ILE A 106 -5.51 -6.26 -12.18
CA ILE A 106 -4.44 -6.46 -13.17
C ILE A 106 -3.22 -5.60 -12.88
N GLY A 107 -3.38 -4.47 -12.18
CA GLY A 107 -2.30 -3.58 -11.81
C GLY A 107 -2.56 -2.84 -10.49
N LYS A 108 -1.47 -2.43 -9.82
CA LYS A 108 -1.51 -1.62 -8.59
C LYS A 108 -0.41 -0.59 -8.62
N THR A 109 -0.76 0.63 -8.22
CA THR A 109 0.19 1.73 -8.08
C THR A 109 0.35 2.11 -6.63
N TYR A 110 1.59 2.22 -6.18
CA TYR A 110 1.96 2.73 -4.87
C TYR A 110 2.89 3.93 -5.01
N CYS A 111 2.77 4.88 -4.10
CA CYS A 111 3.70 5.99 -3.98
C CYS A 111 4.32 5.96 -2.59
N TYR A 112 5.66 5.94 -2.52
CA TYR A 112 6.40 6.16 -1.29
C TYR A 112 6.98 7.56 -1.29
N THR A 113 6.72 8.35 -0.25
CA THR A 113 7.14 9.76 -0.17
C THR A 113 8.16 9.96 0.95
N CYS A 114 9.31 10.53 0.59
CA CYS A 114 10.30 11.02 1.53
C CYS A 114 10.30 12.55 1.54
N TRP A 115 10.79 13.12 2.63
CA TRP A 115 11.02 14.54 2.83
C TRP A 115 12.48 14.82 3.14
N TYR A 116 13.06 15.78 2.44
CA TYR A 116 14.36 16.33 2.76
C TYR A 116 14.39 17.84 2.51
N ASP A 117 14.81 18.62 3.50
CA ASP A 117 15.09 20.05 3.35
C ASP A 117 16.51 20.32 3.89
N PRO A 118 17.43 20.89 3.07
CA PRO A 118 18.82 21.14 3.48
C PRO A 118 18.95 22.15 4.59
N ARG A 119 17.90 22.94 4.87
CA ARG A 119 17.87 23.91 5.96
C ARG A 119 17.26 23.31 7.25
N GLY A 120 16.93 22.02 7.24
CA GLY A 120 16.36 21.30 8.38
C GLY A 120 14.88 21.61 8.64
N ALA A 121 14.14 22.19 7.67
CA ALA A 121 12.71 22.41 7.83
C ALA A 121 11.95 21.08 7.95
N LYS A 122 11.02 21.02 8.88
CA LYS A 122 10.23 19.82 9.18
C LYS A 122 8.89 19.83 8.42
N PRO A 123 8.39 18.66 7.96
CA PRO A 123 7.10 18.55 7.28
C PRO A 123 5.94 18.54 8.30
N VAL A 124 5.68 19.68 8.98
CA VAL A 124 4.73 19.74 10.09
C VAL A 124 3.34 19.22 9.72
N PHE A 125 2.81 19.59 8.57
CA PHE A 125 1.50 19.14 8.09
C PHE A 125 1.55 17.73 7.48
N ASP A 126 2.64 17.40 6.79
CA ASP A 126 2.78 16.11 6.09
C ASP A 126 3.52 15.05 6.93
N ARG A 127 3.83 15.32 8.19
CA ARG A 127 4.63 14.44 9.06
C ARG A 127 4.14 13.00 9.16
N ARG A 128 2.84 12.78 8.91
CA ARG A 128 2.19 11.45 8.93
C ARG A 128 2.26 10.73 7.58
N TYR A 129 2.68 11.44 6.51
CA TYR A 129 2.61 10.95 5.13
C TYR A 129 3.97 10.90 4.44
N VAL A 130 5.03 11.22 5.16
CA VAL A 130 6.40 11.23 4.62
C VAL A 130 7.39 10.60 5.59
N THR A 131 8.46 10.06 5.05
CA THR A 131 9.66 9.67 5.80
C THR A 131 10.70 10.77 5.67
N VAL A 132 11.12 11.35 6.80
CA VAL A 132 12.16 12.39 6.79
C VAL A 132 13.52 11.73 6.58
N LEU A 133 14.30 12.26 5.64
CA LEU A 133 15.66 11.84 5.34
C LEU A 133 16.68 12.80 5.98
N ASP A 134 17.79 12.27 6.46
CA ASP A 134 18.88 13.06 7.06
C ASP A 134 19.71 13.78 6.01
N ARG A 135 19.80 13.23 4.79
CA ARG A 135 20.51 13.79 3.64
C ARG A 135 19.83 13.37 2.33
N MET A 136 20.07 14.14 1.26
CA MET A 136 19.63 13.79 -0.07
C MET A 136 20.42 12.59 -0.61
N PRO A 137 19.75 11.53 -1.04
CA PRO A 137 20.41 10.42 -1.73
C PRO A 137 20.74 10.77 -3.18
N ASP A 138 21.66 10.05 -3.79
CA ASP A 138 21.98 10.14 -5.22
C ASP A 138 20.85 9.53 -6.05
N LEU A 139 20.16 10.38 -6.82
CA LEU A 139 18.98 9.98 -7.58
C LEU A 139 19.32 9.11 -8.79
N GLU A 140 20.44 9.38 -9.46
CA GLU A 140 20.84 8.64 -10.67
C GLU A 140 21.19 7.19 -10.31
N ARG A 141 21.97 6.97 -9.27
CA ARG A 141 22.28 5.62 -8.77
C ARG A 141 21.02 4.86 -8.38
N MET A 142 20.05 5.55 -7.75
CA MET A 142 18.79 4.91 -7.40
C MET A 142 17.94 4.56 -8.63
N ARG A 143 17.96 5.38 -9.69
CA ARG A 143 17.26 5.09 -10.95
C ARG A 143 17.87 3.89 -11.66
N GLU A 144 19.19 3.81 -11.75
CA GLU A 144 19.90 2.64 -12.28
C GLU A 144 19.50 1.35 -11.53
N ALA A 145 19.45 1.41 -10.21
CA ALA A 145 19.01 0.27 -9.39
C ALA A 145 17.52 -0.06 -9.58
N ALA A 146 16.67 0.94 -9.76
CA ALA A 146 15.24 0.77 -10.01
C ALA A 146 14.97 0.11 -11.36
N ASP A 147 15.76 0.43 -12.38
CA ASP A 147 15.67 -0.19 -13.70
C ASP A 147 15.97 -1.69 -13.63
N ILE A 148 16.97 -2.11 -12.84
CA ILE A 148 17.29 -3.53 -12.62
C ILE A 148 16.14 -4.27 -11.91
N LEU A 149 15.41 -3.61 -11.00
CA LEU A 149 14.27 -4.19 -10.29
C LEU A 149 12.98 -4.21 -11.13
N SER A 150 12.97 -3.54 -12.27
CA SER A 150 11.82 -3.55 -13.19
C SER A 150 11.79 -4.84 -14.01
N GLY A 151 10.59 -5.31 -14.35
CA GLY A 151 10.39 -6.56 -15.07
C GLY A 151 9.83 -7.69 -14.21
N MET A 152 9.88 -8.91 -14.76
CA MET A 152 9.41 -10.13 -14.10
C MET A 152 10.55 -10.81 -13.35
N HIS A 153 10.49 -10.81 -12.04
CA HIS A 153 11.51 -11.40 -11.18
C HIS A 153 10.91 -12.19 -10.01
N ASP A 154 11.72 -13.05 -9.41
CA ASP A 154 11.44 -13.64 -8.09
C ASP A 154 11.85 -12.65 -6.99
N PHE A 155 10.88 -11.92 -6.45
CA PHE A 155 11.11 -10.91 -5.41
C PHE A 155 11.18 -11.48 -3.99
N ARG A 156 11.67 -12.70 -3.81
CA ARG A 156 11.75 -13.32 -2.48
C ARG A 156 12.62 -12.52 -1.51
N SER A 157 13.71 -11.94 -1.95
CA SER A 157 14.56 -11.04 -1.13
C SER A 157 13.83 -9.78 -0.66
N PHE A 158 12.76 -9.40 -1.35
CA PHE A 158 11.93 -8.24 -1.00
C PHE A 158 10.60 -8.64 -0.34
N CYS A 159 10.47 -9.88 0.15
CA CYS A 159 9.28 -10.38 0.82
C CYS A 159 9.46 -10.34 2.35
N GLY A 160 8.57 -9.62 3.05
CA GLY A 160 8.55 -9.57 4.51
C GLY A 160 8.10 -10.87 5.19
N ASN A 161 7.49 -11.80 4.44
CA ASN A 161 7.06 -13.10 4.95
C ASN A 161 8.06 -14.18 4.56
N SER A 162 8.93 -14.56 5.50
CA SER A 162 9.93 -15.62 5.32
C SER A 162 9.31 -17.01 5.05
N HIS A 163 8.07 -17.23 5.51
CA HIS A 163 7.34 -18.50 5.37
C HIS A 163 6.37 -18.52 4.20
N MET A 164 6.51 -17.61 3.22
CA MET A 164 5.66 -17.56 2.04
C MET A 164 5.71 -18.87 1.26
N LYS A 165 4.57 -19.59 1.21
CA LYS A 165 4.41 -20.84 0.44
C LYS A 165 3.98 -20.61 -1.01
N LYS A 166 3.37 -19.44 -1.30
CA LYS A 166 2.94 -19.07 -2.65
C LYS A 166 4.10 -18.47 -3.44
N SER A 167 3.97 -18.45 -4.77
CA SER A 167 4.95 -17.83 -5.67
C SER A 167 5.29 -16.41 -5.24
N THR A 168 6.58 -16.09 -5.23
CA THR A 168 7.15 -14.77 -5.00
C THR A 168 7.49 -14.02 -6.29
N VAL A 169 7.21 -14.64 -7.44
CA VAL A 169 7.36 -14.00 -8.76
C VAL A 169 6.31 -12.93 -8.94
N ARG A 170 6.75 -11.72 -9.32
CA ARG A 170 5.90 -10.56 -9.64
C ARG A 170 6.43 -9.87 -10.89
N VAL A 171 5.57 -9.07 -11.51
CA VAL A 171 5.97 -8.12 -12.55
C VAL A 171 5.89 -6.73 -11.94
N VAL A 172 7.02 -6.04 -11.90
CA VAL A 172 7.12 -4.62 -11.59
C VAL A 172 7.29 -3.89 -12.92
N ASP A 173 6.23 -3.22 -13.38
CA ASP A 173 6.22 -2.59 -14.70
C ASP A 173 7.12 -1.35 -14.71
N SER A 174 7.15 -0.59 -13.61
CA SER A 174 8.00 0.59 -13.48
C SER A 174 8.24 0.97 -12.02
N ILE A 175 9.41 1.61 -11.78
CA ILE A 175 9.76 2.31 -10.54
C ILE A 175 10.26 3.70 -10.93
N GLU A 176 9.41 4.71 -10.75
CA GLU A 176 9.77 6.08 -11.08
C GLU A 176 10.24 6.84 -9.84
N ILE A 177 11.39 7.51 -9.92
CA ILE A 177 11.96 8.33 -8.84
C ILE A 177 11.94 9.79 -9.26
N ARG A 178 11.14 10.59 -8.56
CA ARG A 178 10.90 12.01 -8.87
C ARG A 178 11.17 12.87 -7.64
N GLN A 179 11.89 13.99 -7.84
CA GLN A 179 12.05 15.03 -6.83
C GLN A 179 11.29 16.29 -7.23
N LYS A 180 10.55 16.86 -6.28
CA LYS A 180 9.92 18.19 -6.45
C LYS A 180 9.97 18.93 -5.11
N GLY A 181 10.76 19.99 -5.05
CA GLY A 181 11.04 20.69 -3.80
C GLY A 181 11.63 19.75 -2.75
N PRO A 182 11.15 19.74 -1.52
CA PRO A 182 11.65 18.85 -0.47
C PRO A 182 11.14 17.40 -0.59
N TYR A 183 10.22 17.12 -1.51
CA TYR A 183 9.64 15.77 -1.67
C TYR A 183 10.45 14.94 -2.64
N LEU A 184 10.83 13.74 -2.21
CA LEU A 184 11.33 12.66 -3.04
C LEU A 184 10.28 11.56 -3.08
N ARG A 185 9.79 11.19 -4.27
CA ARG A 185 8.73 10.21 -4.47
C ARG A 185 9.22 9.04 -5.30
N PHE A 186 8.89 7.85 -4.83
CA PHE A 186 9.08 6.59 -5.54
C PHE A 186 7.69 6.08 -5.92
N VAL A 187 7.41 5.98 -7.21
CA VAL A 187 6.14 5.47 -7.73
C VAL A 187 6.37 4.08 -8.31
N TYR A 188 5.70 3.10 -7.75
CA TYR A 188 5.79 1.70 -8.14
C TYR A 188 4.51 1.28 -8.84
N HIS A 189 4.64 0.71 -10.04
CA HIS A 189 3.53 0.07 -10.74
C HIS A 189 3.85 -1.40 -11.01
N GLY A 190 2.87 -2.31 -10.87
CA GLY A 190 3.07 -3.72 -11.12
C GLY A 190 1.81 -4.55 -10.91
N ASN A 191 1.84 -5.82 -11.31
CA ASN A 191 0.68 -6.73 -11.22
C ASN A 191 0.28 -7.10 -9.79
N GLY A 192 1.16 -6.84 -8.81
CA GLY A 192 0.94 -7.10 -7.40
C GLY A 192 2.24 -7.09 -6.62
N PHE A 193 2.14 -6.90 -5.31
CA PHE A 193 3.28 -6.78 -4.43
C PHE A 193 3.18 -7.78 -3.27
N LEU A 194 4.32 -8.27 -2.82
CA LEU A 194 4.44 -9.14 -1.64
C LEU A 194 4.33 -8.31 -0.37
N GLN A 195 4.22 -8.97 0.77
CA GLN A 195 4.20 -8.31 2.08
C GLN A 195 5.46 -7.45 2.26
N ASN A 196 5.29 -6.19 2.61
CA ASN A 196 6.34 -5.18 2.78
C ASN A 196 7.21 -4.90 1.53
N MET A 197 6.92 -5.50 0.37
CA MET A 197 7.79 -5.46 -0.81
C MET A 197 8.19 -4.03 -1.21
N VAL A 198 7.23 -3.14 -1.41
CA VAL A 198 7.49 -1.74 -1.80
C VAL A 198 8.37 -1.03 -0.78
N ARG A 199 8.12 -1.22 0.51
CA ARG A 199 8.90 -0.61 1.59
C ARG A 199 10.34 -1.15 1.66
N ILE A 200 10.52 -2.47 1.43
CA ILE A 200 11.85 -3.09 1.39
C ILE A 200 12.63 -2.60 0.16
N MET A 201 11.97 -2.53 -1.01
CA MET A 201 12.57 -1.98 -2.22
C MET A 201 13.00 -0.53 -2.00
N THR A 202 12.14 0.32 -1.41
CA THR A 202 12.47 1.70 -1.10
C THR A 202 13.66 1.81 -0.15
N GLY A 203 13.69 1.04 0.94
CA GLY A 203 14.82 1.05 1.87
C GLY A 203 16.13 0.59 1.21
N THR A 204 16.06 -0.39 0.31
CA THR A 204 17.22 -0.88 -0.45
C THR A 204 17.70 0.16 -1.47
N LEU A 205 16.79 0.81 -2.20
CA LEU A 205 17.13 1.90 -3.13
C LEU A 205 17.74 3.09 -2.40
N LEU A 206 17.26 3.45 -1.21
CA LEU A 206 17.87 4.48 -0.39
C LEU A 206 19.31 4.11 0.03
N GLU A 207 19.61 2.84 0.31
CA GLU A 207 20.99 2.40 0.55
C GLU A 207 21.89 2.58 -0.67
N VAL A 208 21.38 2.34 -1.89
CA VAL A 208 22.10 2.64 -3.14
C VAL A 208 22.36 4.14 -3.24
N GLY A 209 21.34 4.97 -3.06
CA GLY A 209 21.46 6.43 -3.12
C GLY A 209 22.44 7.00 -2.07
N TYR A 210 22.60 6.32 -0.95
CA TYR A 210 23.58 6.69 0.09
C TYR A 210 24.97 6.09 -0.13
N GLY A 211 25.19 5.31 -1.21
CA GLY A 211 26.47 4.68 -1.52
C GLY A 211 26.83 3.53 -0.59
N LYS A 212 25.85 2.95 0.15
CA LYS A 212 26.07 1.77 1.01
C LYS A 212 26.12 0.48 0.20
N ARG A 213 25.60 0.50 -1.01
CA ARG A 213 25.63 -0.59 -2.00
C ARG A 213 25.59 -0.03 -3.42
N THR A 214 25.96 -0.84 -4.41
CA THR A 214 25.94 -0.46 -5.82
C THR A 214 24.58 -0.76 -6.45
N ALA A 215 24.29 -0.21 -7.64
CA ALA A 215 23.08 -0.52 -8.38
C ALA A 215 23.02 -1.98 -8.82
N GLU A 216 24.18 -2.55 -9.25
CA GLU A 216 24.32 -3.93 -9.70
C GLU A 216 23.98 -4.95 -8.60
N SER A 217 24.14 -4.57 -7.32
CA SER A 217 23.74 -5.41 -6.19
C SER A 217 22.26 -5.79 -6.21
N MET A 218 21.41 -5.08 -6.98
CA MET A 218 20.01 -5.47 -7.16
C MET A 218 19.86 -6.80 -7.87
N GLN A 219 20.69 -7.06 -8.87
CA GLN A 219 20.74 -8.35 -9.56
C GLN A 219 21.10 -9.48 -8.59
N GLU A 220 22.14 -9.27 -7.78
CA GLU A 220 22.57 -10.24 -6.76
C GLU A 220 21.46 -10.55 -5.75
N LEU A 221 20.70 -9.52 -5.34
CA LEU A 221 19.56 -9.69 -4.41
C LEU A 221 18.43 -10.51 -5.04
N LEU A 222 18.12 -10.30 -6.31
CA LEU A 222 17.09 -11.08 -7.03
C LEU A 222 17.49 -12.56 -7.13
N GLU A 223 18.77 -12.83 -7.40
CA GLU A 223 19.32 -14.20 -7.52
C GLU A 223 19.42 -14.90 -6.16
N ALA A 224 19.84 -14.19 -5.11
CA ALA A 224 20.05 -14.74 -3.78
C ALA A 224 18.76 -15.23 -3.08
N ARG A 225 17.61 -14.62 -3.38
CA ARG A 225 16.31 -14.96 -2.78
C ARG A 225 16.32 -14.97 -1.24
N ASP A 226 17.14 -14.14 -0.63
CA ASP A 226 17.29 -14.03 0.82
C ASP A 226 16.94 -12.60 1.31
N ARG A 227 15.87 -12.48 2.12
CA ARG A 227 15.44 -11.21 2.72
C ARG A 227 16.54 -10.53 3.55
N LYS A 228 17.43 -11.29 4.15
CA LYS A 228 18.49 -10.76 5.03
C LYS A 228 19.51 -9.90 4.29
N LEU A 229 19.68 -10.12 3.00
CA LEU A 229 20.61 -9.39 2.15
C LEU A 229 20.04 -8.06 1.64
N ALA A 230 18.70 -7.94 1.57
CA ALA A 230 18.05 -6.69 1.17
C ALA A 230 18.12 -5.64 2.29
N GLY A 231 17.94 -4.38 1.91
CA GLY A 231 17.96 -3.25 2.82
C GLY A 231 16.82 -3.24 3.84
N PRO A 232 16.77 -2.25 4.72
CA PRO A 232 15.76 -2.14 5.77
C PRO A 232 14.36 -1.95 5.18
N THR A 233 13.34 -2.35 5.92
CA THR A 233 11.97 -2.00 5.58
C THR A 233 11.73 -0.53 5.90
N ALA A 234 11.50 0.30 4.89
CA ALA A 234 11.22 1.72 5.07
C ALA A 234 9.98 1.96 5.93
N PRO A 235 9.87 3.06 6.69
CA PRO A 235 8.72 3.35 7.55
C PRO A 235 7.38 3.30 6.82
N ALA A 236 6.33 2.82 7.48
CA ALA A 236 5.01 2.64 6.86
C ALA A 236 4.38 3.96 6.43
N GLN A 237 4.55 5.01 7.21
CA GLN A 237 3.95 6.34 7.02
C GLN A 237 4.28 7.01 5.68
N GLY A 238 5.38 6.64 5.03
CA GLY A 238 5.72 7.16 3.70
C GLY A 238 4.93 6.48 2.57
N LEU A 239 4.30 5.33 2.82
CA LEU A 239 3.66 4.52 1.79
C LEU A 239 2.16 4.79 1.66
N CYS A 240 1.71 5.00 0.43
CA CYS A 240 0.30 5.14 0.07
C CYS A 240 -0.04 4.30 -1.17
N MET A 241 -1.11 3.51 -1.10
CA MET A 241 -1.71 2.90 -2.28
C MET A 241 -2.46 3.98 -3.06
N MET A 242 -2.13 4.16 -4.33
CA MET A 242 -2.66 5.22 -5.17
C MET A 242 -3.80 4.76 -6.06
N GLU A 243 -3.72 3.53 -6.59
CA GLU A 243 -4.66 3.02 -7.58
C GLU A 243 -4.64 1.49 -7.65
N VAL A 244 -5.78 0.92 -8.05
CA VAL A 244 -5.93 -0.49 -8.45
C VAL A 244 -6.62 -0.53 -9.81
N GLN A 245 -6.04 -1.23 -10.77
CA GLN A 245 -6.55 -1.38 -12.15
C GLN A 245 -7.24 -2.73 -12.34
N TYR A 246 -8.30 -2.74 -13.18
CA TYR A 246 -9.13 -3.90 -13.50
C TYR A 246 -9.30 -4.10 -15.00
#